data_39a1c8c9ed2c291391a04130f998ce5d
#
_entry.id   39a1c8c9ed2c291391a04130f998ce5d
#
_cell.length_a   1.000
_cell.length_b   1.000
_cell.length_c   1.000
_cell.angle_alpha   90.00
_cell.angle_beta   90.00
_cell.angle_gamma   90.00
#
_symmetry.space_group_name_H-M   'P 1'
#
loop_
_entity.id
_entity.type
_entity.pdbx_description
1 polymer ?
#
loop_
_entity_poly.entity_id
_entity_poly.type
_entity_poly.pdbx_seq_one_letter_code
_entity_poly.pdbx_strand_id
1 'polypeptide(L)'
;AADPGDGDVLSDYADFLTDTRKDHVRAEEMHRRAVDADPDNTTILGGYANFLTNVLGDHDRAEEMYRRAVEADPDDALVLSNYADFLADAREDFDRAEEMHRRAVEADPDDDYVLGNYADFLVSARGDRRRAKEVRRRAKEARRRDKEARRQAKAALKRR
;
A
#
# COMPACT_ATOMS: atom_id res chain seq x y z
N ALA A 1 26.23 7.24 -10.08
CA ALA A 1 25.10 7.79 -10.81
C ALA A 1 24.00 6.74 -10.76
N ALA A 2 22.75 7.16 -10.53
CA ALA A 2 21.63 6.24 -10.58
C ALA A 2 21.51 5.66 -12.00
N ASP A 3 21.19 4.38 -12.10
CA ASP A 3 20.92 3.74 -13.40
C ASP A 3 19.58 4.25 -13.94
N PRO A 4 19.53 4.88 -15.12
CA PRO A 4 18.28 5.36 -15.71
C PRO A 4 17.33 4.23 -16.15
N GLY A 5 17.77 2.97 -16.06
CA GLY A 5 16.98 1.76 -16.28
C GLY A 5 16.54 1.07 -15.00
N ASP A 6 16.89 1.60 -13.84
CA ASP A 6 16.50 1.07 -12.54
C ASP A 6 14.98 1.25 -12.31
N GLY A 7 14.30 0.15 -11.94
CA GLY A 7 12.84 0.13 -11.78
C GLY A 7 12.34 1.12 -10.73
N ASP A 8 13.03 1.23 -9.59
CA ASP A 8 12.67 2.16 -8.53
C ASP A 8 12.80 3.62 -8.99
N VAL A 9 13.90 3.95 -9.71
CA VAL A 9 14.10 5.30 -10.26
C VAL A 9 13.03 5.65 -11.28
N LEU A 10 12.61 4.69 -12.11
CA LEU A 10 11.55 4.89 -13.09
C LEU A 10 10.20 5.10 -12.41
N SER A 11 9.90 4.34 -11.34
CA SER A 11 8.68 4.48 -10.55
C SER A 11 8.62 5.84 -9.85
N ASP A 12 9.68 6.26 -9.17
CA ASP A 12 9.78 7.58 -8.54
C ASP A 12 9.57 8.71 -9.55
N TYR A 13 10.11 8.55 -10.76
CA TYR A 13 9.94 9.54 -11.82
C TYR A 13 8.50 9.56 -12.36
N ALA A 14 7.84 8.42 -12.43
CA ALA A 14 6.42 8.34 -12.80
C ALA A 14 5.55 9.08 -11.77
N ASP A 15 5.79 8.90 -10.47
CA ASP A 15 5.09 9.61 -9.40
C ASP A 15 5.33 11.13 -9.48
N PHE A 16 6.57 11.55 -9.72
CA PHE A 16 6.87 12.98 -9.96
C PHE A 16 6.11 13.55 -11.16
N LEU A 17 6.04 12.81 -12.27
CA LEU A 17 5.28 13.22 -13.46
C LEU A 17 3.79 13.32 -13.16
N THR A 18 3.25 12.41 -12.37
CA THR A 18 1.85 12.38 -11.94
C THR A 18 1.53 13.58 -11.06
N ASP A 19 2.28 13.75 -9.97
CA ASP A 19 1.93 14.68 -8.91
C ASP A 19 2.30 16.13 -9.24
N THR A 20 3.50 16.33 -9.78
CA THR A 20 4.08 17.66 -9.98
C THR A 20 3.82 18.20 -11.37
N ARG A 21 3.94 17.36 -12.39
CA ARG A 21 3.85 17.80 -13.78
C ARG A 21 2.48 17.59 -14.41
N LYS A 22 1.67 16.70 -13.82
CA LYS A 22 0.36 16.29 -14.35
C LYS A 22 0.46 15.72 -15.78
N ASP A 23 1.62 15.13 -16.10
CA ASP A 23 1.90 14.49 -17.39
C ASP A 23 1.60 12.99 -17.30
N HIS A 24 0.33 12.66 -17.30
CA HIS A 24 -0.16 11.30 -17.09
C HIS A 24 0.26 10.32 -18.20
N VAL A 25 0.49 10.82 -19.41
CA VAL A 25 0.93 9.99 -20.54
C VAL A 25 2.36 9.51 -20.32
N ARG A 26 3.27 10.42 -19.93
CA ARG A 26 4.64 10.02 -19.62
C ARG A 26 4.74 9.24 -18.31
N ALA A 27 3.90 9.57 -17.32
CA ALA A 27 3.84 8.81 -16.08
C ALA A 27 3.51 7.34 -16.33
N GLU A 28 2.50 7.06 -17.17
CA GLU A 28 2.15 5.68 -17.53
C GLU A 28 3.29 4.96 -18.26
N GLU A 29 3.99 5.65 -19.19
CA GLU A 29 5.15 5.07 -19.87
C GLU A 29 6.25 4.71 -18.86
N MET A 30 6.52 5.56 -17.86
CA MET A 30 7.55 5.29 -16.85
C MET A 30 7.13 4.13 -15.93
N HIS A 31 5.87 4.06 -15.47
CA HIS A 31 5.38 2.92 -14.71
C HIS A 31 5.51 1.61 -15.48
N ARG A 32 5.18 1.57 -16.77
CA ARG A 32 5.35 0.38 -17.60
C ARG A 32 6.81 -0.05 -17.68
N ARG A 33 7.71 0.91 -17.93
CA ARG A 33 9.15 0.63 -17.97
C ARG A 33 9.70 0.17 -16.62
N ALA A 34 9.17 0.68 -15.51
CA ALA A 34 9.53 0.23 -14.17
C ALA A 34 9.15 -1.26 -13.97
N VAL A 35 7.93 -1.63 -14.36
CA VAL A 35 7.48 -3.03 -14.32
C VAL A 35 8.26 -3.93 -15.27
N ASP A 36 8.68 -3.44 -16.43
CA ASP A 36 9.52 -4.21 -17.37
C ASP A 36 10.94 -4.42 -16.80
N ALA A 37 11.47 -3.45 -16.03
CA ALA A 37 12.78 -3.52 -15.41
C ALA A 37 12.82 -4.46 -14.18
N ASP A 38 11.78 -4.44 -13.37
CA ASP A 38 11.65 -5.29 -12.18
C ASP A 38 10.20 -5.80 -12.04
N PRO A 39 9.87 -6.92 -12.74
CA PRO A 39 8.49 -7.38 -12.90
C PRO A 39 7.85 -7.99 -11.63
N ASP A 40 8.65 -8.33 -10.62
CA ASP A 40 8.21 -8.94 -9.37
C ASP A 40 8.34 -7.99 -8.17
N ASN A 41 8.68 -6.72 -8.39
CA ASN A 41 8.79 -5.72 -7.36
C ASN A 41 7.40 -5.24 -6.91
N THR A 42 7.00 -5.61 -5.70
CA THR A 42 5.66 -5.34 -5.17
C THR A 42 5.36 -3.85 -5.03
N THR A 43 6.36 -3.03 -4.70
CA THR A 43 6.23 -1.57 -4.59
C THR A 43 5.93 -0.96 -5.96
N ILE A 44 6.64 -1.37 -7.01
CA ILE A 44 6.44 -0.89 -8.39
C ILE A 44 5.06 -1.32 -8.90
N LEU A 45 4.71 -2.59 -8.72
CA LEU A 45 3.40 -3.13 -9.13
C LEU A 45 2.25 -2.42 -8.40
N GLY A 46 2.36 -2.25 -7.08
CA GLY A 46 1.37 -1.54 -6.26
C GLY A 46 1.26 -0.06 -6.63
N GLY A 47 2.38 0.62 -6.87
CA GLY A 47 2.42 2.02 -7.33
C GLY A 47 1.72 2.19 -8.68
N TYR A 48 2.01 1.31 -9.65
CA TYR A 48 1.33 1.35 -10.94
C TYR A 48 -0.17 1.03 -10.82
N ALA A 49 -0.56 0.07 -9.98
CA ALA A 49 -1.97 -0.21 -9.71
C ALA A 49 -2.71 1.01 -9.15
N ASN A 50 -2.09 1.72 -8.20
CA ASN A 50 -2.63 2.98 -7.65
C ASN A 50 -2.78 4.06 -8.72
N PHE A 51 -1.79 4.23 -9.59
CA PHE A 51 -1.85 5.18 -10.70
C PHE A 51 -2.99 4.82 -11.67
N LEU A 52 -3.10 3.55 -12.07
CA LEU A 52 -4.17 3.07 -12.93
C LEU A 52 -5.56 3.32 -12.32
N THR A 53 -5.72 3.09 -11.02
CA THR A 53 -6.97 3.31 -10.30
C THR A 53 -7.32 4.80 -10.22
N ASN A 54 -6.40 5.61 -9.67
CA ASN A 54 -6.73 6.96 -9.20
C ASN A 54 -6.58 8.02 -10.31
N VAL A 55 -5.76 7.77 -11.32
CA VAL A 55 -5.45 8.72 -12.36
C VAL A 55 -6.14 8.37 -13.68
N LEU A 56 -6.08 7.09 -14.07
CA LEU A 56 -6.63 6.65 -15.34
C LEU A 56 -8.03 6.05 -15.23
N GLY A 57 -8.46 5.59 -14.06
CA GLY A 57 -9.72 4.87 -13.85
C GLY A 57 -9.76 3.51 -14.54
N ASP A 58 -8.59 2.94 -14.86
CA ASP A 58 -8.47 1.63 -15.53
C ASP A 58 -8.41 0.52 -14.49
N HIS A 59 -9.59 0.19 -13.95
CA HIS A 59 -9.72 -0.77 -12.86
C HIS A 59 -9.33 -2.20 -13.25
N ASP A 60 -9.44 -2.58 -14.53
CA ASP A 60 -9.08 -3.94 -14.97
C ASP A 60 -7.57 -4.14 -14.94
N ARG A 61 -6.82 -3.17 -15.50
CA ARG A 61 -5.35 -3.22 -15.42
C ARG A 61 -4.84 -3.02 -13.99
N ALA A 62 -5.51 -2.19 -13.19
CA ALA A 62 -5.15 -2.01 -11.79
C ALA A 62 -5.26 -3.32 -11.01
N GLU A 63 -6.37 -4.06 -11.17
CA GLU A 63 -6.56 -5.35 -10.50
C GLU A 63 -5.50 -6.38 -10.91
N GLU A 64 -5.12 -6.39 -12.19
CA GLU A 64 -4.05 -7.27 -12.66
C GLU A 64 -2.71 -6.95 -12.01
N MET A 65 -2.36 -5.67 -11.85
CA MET A 65 -1.11 -5.27 -11.17
C MET A 65 -1.15 -5.64 -9.68
N TYR A 66 -2.27 -5.43 -8.99
CA TYR A 66 -2.41 -5.87 -7.60
C TYR A 66 -2.29 -7.38 -7.44
N ARG A 67 -2.90 -8.17 -8.33
CA ARG A 67 -2.80 -9.63 -8.30
C ARG A 67 -1.36 -10.08 -8.48
N ARG A 68 -0.63 -9.51 -9.44
CA ARG A 68 0.80 -9.80 -9.64
C ARG A 68 1.63 -9.44 -8.41
N ALA A 69 1.36 -8.30 -7.77
CA ALA A 69 2.05 -7.91 -6.55
C ALA A 69 1.83 -8.91 -5.41
N VAL A 70 0.58 -9.38 -5.22
CA VAL A 70 0.24 -10.41 -4.21
C VAL A 70 0.82 -11.79 -4.57
N GLU A 71 0.99 -12.10 -5.87
CA GLU A 71 1.66 -13.34 -6.31
C GLU A 71 3.17 -13.28 -6.06
N ALA A 72 3.80 -12.11 -6.24
CA ALA A 72 5.23 -11.90 -6.00
C ALA A 72 5.58 -11.94 -4.50
N ASP A 73 4.79 -11.29 -3.66
CA ASP A 73 4.90 -11.39 -2.20
C ASP A 73 3.51 -11.48 -1.55
N PRO A 74 3.07 -12.69 -1.18
CA PRO A 74 1.77 -12.92 -0.57
C PRO A 74 1.58 -12.32 0.83
N ASP A 75 2.68 -11.91 1.48
CA ASP A 75 2.72 -11.40 2.85
C ASP A 75 3.12 -9.90 2.90
N ASP A 76 3.18 -9.22 1.76
CA ASP A 76 3.35 -7.76 1.73
C ASP A 76 2.09 -7.06 2.28
N ALA A 77 2.16 -6.63 3.53
CA ALA A 77 1.04 -6.04 4.25
C ALA A 77 0.51 -4.75 3.59
N LEU A 78 1.40 -3.94 2.98
CA LEU A 78 1.00 -2.70 2.32
C LEU A 78 0.28 -2.97 1.00
N VAL A 79 0.79 -3.90 0.21
CA VAL A 79 0.13 -4.33 -1.04
C VAL A 79 -1.24 -4.92 -0.75
N LEU A 80 -1.33 -5.81 0.24
CA LEU A 80 -2.61 -6.42 0.65
C LEU A 80 -3.62 -5.37 1.11
N SER A 81 -3.18 -4.37 1.91
CA SER A 81 -4.03 -3.28 2.37
C SER A 81 -4.52 -2.39 1.21
N ASN A 82 -3.63 -2.01 0.29
CA ASN A 82 -3.98 -1.20 -0.87
C ASN A 82 -4.91 -1.95 -1.84
N TYR A 83 -4.67 -3.24 -2.04
CA TYR A 83 -5.57 -4.07 -2.85
C TYR A 83 -6.96 -4.21 -2.22
N ALA A 84 -7.02 -4.31 -0.88
CA ALA A 84 -8.30 -4.33 -0.16
C ALA A 84 -9.08 -3.02 -0.37
N ASP A 85 -8.42 -1.86 -0.24
CA ASP A 85 -9.04 -0.56 -0.50
C ASP A 85 -9.54 -0.46 -1.95
N PHE A 86 -8.74 -0.90 -2.93
CA PHE A 86 -9.16 -0.97 -4.33
C PHE A 86 -10.40 -1.86 -4.54
N LEU A 87 -10.42 -3.06 -3.94
CA LEU A 87 -11.56 -3.98 -4.05
C LEU A 87 -12.84 -3.38 -3.45
N ALA A 88 -12.72 -2.65 -2.34
CA ALA A 88 -13.85 -1.99 -1.71
C ALA A 88 -14.36 -0.81 -2.53
N ASP A 89 -13.48 0.08 -2.96
CA ASP A 89 -13.86 1.38 -3.53
C ASP A 89 -14.13 1.32 -5.03
N ALA A 90 -13.35 0.53 -5.78
CA ALA A 90 -13.45 0.45 -7.23
C ALA A 90 -14.26 -0.74 -7.75
N ARG A 91 -14.31 -1.84 -6.99
CA ARG A 91 -15.03 -3.06 -7.36
C ARG A 91 -16.28 -3.32 -6.53
N GLU A 92 -16.45 -2.65 -5.42
CA GLU A 92 -17.51 -2.89 -4.43
C GLU A 92 -17.55 -4.36 -3.95
N ASP A 93 -16.39 -5.05 -4.03
CA ASP A 93 -16.23 -6.44 -3.59
C ASP A 93 -15.79 -6.48 -2.13
N PHE A 94 -16.73 -6.22 -1.25
CA PHE A 94 -16.46 -6.10 0.19
C PHE A 94 -16.01 -7.40 0.85
N ASP A 95 -16.34 -8.56 0.28
CA ASP A 95 -15.92 -9.85 0.85
C ASP A 95 -14.44 -10.11 0.56
N ARG A 96 -14.01 -9.90 -0.68
CA ARG A 96 -12.58 -9.97 -1.01
C ARG A 96 -11.77 -8.87 -0.33
N ALA A 97 -12.31 -7.66 -0.24
CA ALA A 97 -11.67 -6.55 0.48
C ALA A 97 -11.41 -6.92 1.95
N GLU A 98 -12.41 -7.46 2.66
CA GLU A 98 -12.24 -7.88 4.05
C GLU A 98 -11.19 -8.98 4.21
N GLU A 99 -11.15 -9.93 3.29
CA GLU A 99 -10.13 -10.99 3.31
C GLU A 99 -8.72 -10.43 3.13
N MET A 100 -8.52 -9.49 2.19
CA MET A 100 -7.22 -8.84 1.98
C MET A 100 -6.79 -8.00 3.19
N HIS A 101 -7.71 -7.23 3.78
CA HIS A 101 -7.43 -6.50 5.02
C HIS A 101 -7.03 -7.44 6.18
N ARG A 102 -7.68 -8.58 6.33
CA ARG A 102 -7.31 -9.56 7.36
C ARG A 102 -5.92 -10.11 7.14
N ARG A 103 -5.59 -10.49 5.90
CA ARG A 103 -4.24 -10.96 5.54
C ARG A 103 -3.19 -9.87 5.78
N ALA A 104 -3.47 -8.62 5.44
CA ALA A 104 -2.57 -7.50 5.73
C ALA A 104 -2.27 -7.37 7.23
N VAL A 105 -3.30 -7.46 8.09
CA VAL A 105 -3.13 -7.42 9.56
C VAL A 105 -2.44 -8.68 10.11
N GLU A 106 -2.55 -9.82 9.45
CA GLU A 106 -1.80 -11.04 9.81
C GLU A 106 -0.33 -10.93 9.43
N ALA A 107 -0.02 -10.33 8.27
CA ALA A 107 1.34 -10.11 7.79
C ALA A 107 2.10 -9.06 8.62
N ASP A 108 1.47 -7.92 8.94
CA ASP A 108 2.02 -6.94 9.89
C ASP A 108 0.97 -6.51 10.93
N PRO A 109 0.91 -7.20 12.09
CA PRO A 109 -0.10 -6.95 13.10
C PRO A 109 0.09 -5.66 13.90
N ASP A 110 1.22 -4.98 13.74
CA ASP A 110 1.58 -3.76 14.47
C ASP A 110 1.70 -2.53 13.56
N ASP A 111 1.52 -2.68 12.24
CA ASP A 111 1.50 -1.55 11.31
C ASP A 111 0.22 -0.72 11.52
N ASP A 112 0.42 0.56 11.87
CA ASP A 112 -0.69 1.44 12.19
C ASP A 112 -1.46 1.96 10.96
N TYR A 113 -0.85 1.96 9.77
CA TYR A 113 -1.52 2.27 8.51
C TYR A 113 -2.46 1.12 8.12
N VAL A 114 -1.97 -0.12 8.11
CA VAL A 114 -2.75 -1.33 7.80
C VAL A 114 -3.94 -1.46 8.76
N LEU A 115 -3.70 -1.31 10.06
CA LEU A 115 -4.77 -1.36 11.07
C LEU A 115 -5.76 -0.20 10.91
N GLY A 116 -5.28 0.98 10.49
CA GLY A 116 -6.11 2.15 10.23
C GLY A 116 -7.09 1.90 9.08
N ASN A 117 -6.58 1.48 7.93
CA ASN A 117 -7.37 1.18 6.73
C ASN A 117 -8.42 0.10 7.01
N TYR A 118 -8.02 -1.00 7.67
CA TYR A 118 -9.00 -2.03 8.03
C TYR A 118 -10.10 -1.52 8.96
N ALA A 119 -9.76 -0.69 9.94
CA ALA A 119 -10.77 -0.11 10.84
C ALA A 119 -11.73 0.84 10.11
N ASP A 120 -11.24 1.60 9.13
CA ASP A 120 -12.06 2.49 8.32
C ASP A 120 -12.97 1.71 7.37
N PHE A 121 -12.47 0.65 6.73
CA PHE A 121 -13.27 -0.30 5.96
C PHE A 121 -14.39 -0.93 6.80
N LEU A 122 -14.09 -1.40 8.00
CA LEU A 122 -15.10 -2.00 8.90
C LEU A 122 -16.24 -1.02 9.22
N VAL A 123 -15.96 0.27 9.30
CA VAL A 123 -17.00 1.29 9.54
C VAL A 123 -17.77 1.59 8.26
N SER A 124 -17.07 1.89 7.16
CA SER A 124 -17.66 2.42 5.93
C SER A 124 -18.43 1.33 5.16
N ALA A 125 -17.81 0.19 4.94
CA ALA A 125 -18.35 -0.88 4.11
C ALA A 125 -19.19 -1.90 4.89
N ARG A 126 -18.82 -2.21 6.14
CA ARG A 126 -19.48 -3.22 6.96
C ARG A 126 -20.38 -2.67 8.07
N GLY A 127 -20.24 -1.39 8.43
CA GLY A 127 -20.96 -0.78 9.54
C GLY A 127 -20.55 -1.35 10.92
N ASP A 128 -19.49 -2.14 10.99
CA ASP A 128 -19.05 -2.83 12.21
C ASP A 128 -18.16 -1.93 13.08
N ARG A 129 -18.81 -1.00 13.76
CA ARG A 129 -18.15 -0.06 14.67
C ARG A 129 -17.48 -0.76 15.86
N ARG A 130 -17.95 -1.93 16.25
CA ARG A 130 -17.38 -2.68 17.38
C ARG A 130 -16.00 -3.23 17.01
N ARG A 131 -15.91 -3.96 15.89
CA ARG A 131 -14.61 -4.48 15.39
C ARG A 131 -13.65 -3.34 15.05
N ALA A 132 -14.13 -2.30 14.40
CA ALA A 132 -13.33 -1.11 14.09
C ALA A 132 -12.72 -0.47 15.35
N LYS A 133 -13.48 -0.36 16.45
CA LYS A 133 -12.96 0.16 17.73
C LYS A 133 -11.84 -0.70 18.30
N GLU A 134 -11.97 -2.02 18.20
CA GLU A 134 -10.94 -2.96 18.65
C GLU A 134 -9.65 -2.83 17.81
N VAL A 135 -9.78 -2.79 16.48
CA VAL A 135 -8.65 -2.61 15.56
C VAL A 135 -7.94 -1.26 15.80
N ARG A 136 -8.70 -0.16 15.96
CA ARG A 136 -8.13 1.16 16.29
C ARG A 136 -7.43 1.20 17.65
N ARG A 137 -7.88 0.41 18.63
CA ARG A 137 -7.18 0.25 19.91
C ARG A 137 -5.80 -0.39 19.69
N ARG A 138 -5.72 -1.47 18.90
CA ARG A 138 -4.46 -2.13 18.53
C ARG A 138 -3.50 -1.15 17.83
N ALA A 139 -3.98 -0.37 16.86
CA ALA A 139 -3.18 0.64 16.17
C ALA A 139 -2.57 1.67 17.14
N LYS A 140 -3.35 2.15 18.12
CA LYS A 140 -2.83 3.09 19.15
C LYS A 140 -1.76 2.46 20.03
N GLU A 141 -1.93 1.19 20.39
CA GLU A 141 -0.94 0.44 21.17
C GLU A 141 0.36 0.21 20.38
N ALA A 142 0.25 -0.12 19.10
CA ALA A 142 1.38 -0.27 18.17
C ALA A 142 2.19 1.04 18.06
N ARG A 143 1.52 2.15 17.74
CA ARG A 143 2.15 3.50 17.72
C ARG A 143 2.85 3.87 19.02
N ARG A 144 2.25 3.52 20.16
CA ARG A 144 2.85 3.79 21.47
C ARG A 144 4.14 2.99 21.66
N ARG A 145 4.11 1.69 21.33
CA ARG A 145 5.31 0.81 21.41
C ARG A 145 6.43 1.32 20.51
N ASP A 146 6.15 1.65 19.27
CA ASP A 146 7.14 2.22 18.34
C ASP A 146 7.75 3.52 18.87
N LYS A 147 6.93 4.46 19.38
CA LYS A 147 7.41 5.71 19.96
C LYS A 147 8.30 5.49 21.19
N GLU A 148 7.97 4.52 22.03
CA GLU A 148 8.77 4.15 23.20
C GLU A 148 10.11 3.53 22.76
N ALA A 149 10.10 2.62 21.78
CA ALA A 149 11.31 2.01 21.22
C ALA A 149 12.27 3.05 20.60
N ARG A 150 11.74 3.98 19.79
CA ARG A 150 12.54 5.09 19.21
C ARG A 150 13.15 6.00 20.30
N ARG A 151 12.42 6.28 21.38
CA ARG A 151 12.94 7.05 22.53
C ARG A 151 14.09 6.32 23.23
N GLN A 152 13.95 5.02 23.47
CA GLN A 152 14.98 4.17 24.08
C GLN A 152 16.23 4.09 23.20
N ALA A 153 16.08 3.86 21.89
CA ALA A 153 17.18 3.83 20.94
C ALA A 153 17.96 5.16 20.93
N LYS A 154 17.23 6.31 20.89
CA LYS A 154 17.86 7.65 20.96
C LYS A 154 18.58 7.90 22.28
N ALA A 155 18.06 7.41 23.40
CA ALA A 155 18.70 7.54 24.71
C ALA A 155 19.97 6.66 24.79
N ALA A 156 19.96 5.46 24.22
CA ALA A 156 21.12 4.57 24.17
C ALA A 156 22.28 5.16 23.32
N LEU A 157 21.96 5.80 22.18
CA LEU A 157 22.94 6.49 21.33
C LEU A 157 23.64 7.68 22.05
N LYS A 158 22.93 8.38 22.95
CA LYS A 158 23.49 9.50 23.71
C LYS A 158 24.39 9.09 24.86
N ARG A 159 24.39 7.80 25.25
CA ARG A 159 25.22 7.25 26.34
C ARG A 159 26.52 6.61 25.85
N ARG A 160 26.73 6.53 24.54
CA ARG A 160 27.99 6.13 23.90
C ARG A 160 28.82 7.33 23.52
#